data_09e6240c73648e1f6a8bf159a998f1a8
#
_entry.id   09e6240c73648e1f6a8bf159a998f1a8
#
_cell.length_a   1.000
_cell.length_b   1.000
_cell.length_c   1.000
_cell.angle_alpha   90.00
_cell.angle_beta   90.00
_cell.angle_gamma   90.00
#
_symmetry.space_group_name_H-M   'P 1'
#
loop_
_entity.id
_entity.type
_entity.pdbx_description
1 polymer ?
#
loop_
_entity_poly.entity_id
_entity_poly.type
_entity_poly.pdbx_seq_one_letter_code
_entity_poly.pdbx_strand_id
1 'polypeptide(L)'
;MPLCKPASLWLWAAETRLPVRSVDFTRGTDNITVRQGDTAILRCYVEDRSSKVAWLNRSGIIFAGEDKWSLDPRVELEKRNPLEYSLRIQKVDVYDEGSYTCSVQTQHHPKTSQVYLIVQVPPKISNISSDITVNEGSNVTLVCMANGRPEPVITWRHLTPTGREFEGEEEYLEILGITREQSGKYECKAANEVASADVKQVRVTVNYPPTITESKSNEAATGRQALLRCEASAVPTPDFEWYRDDTRINSANGLEIKSTGSQSLLMVANVTEEHYGNYTCVAANKLGVTNASLYLYKRVLPTLPNPFPGEEGMKAKQGLSTFPVSVLPKHASGPGSAALTSTRDSGFGCDLEILKKRRDWAFPESRLQHLKLKQQ
;
A
#
# COMPACT_ATOMS: atom_id res chain seq x y z
N MET A 1 76.66 -32.03 21.15
CA MET A 1 75.60 -30.97 21.07
C MET A 1 75.85 -30.20 19.79
N PRO A 2 75.05 -30.38 18.78
CA PRO A 2 75.17 -29.59 17.54
C PRO A 2 74.25 -28.40 17.54
N LEU A 3 74.82 -27.31 17.16
CA LEU A 3 74.18 -25.99 16.97
C LEU A 3 73.24 -25.97 15.76
N CYS A 4 72.01 -25.62 15.98
CA CYS A 4 71.05 -25.34 14.90
C CYS A 4 71.32 -23.96 14.23
N LYS A 5 71.54 -23.96 12.93
CA LYS A 5 71.55 -22.76 12.07
C LYS A 5 70.12 -22.33 11.78
N PRO A 6 69.80 -21.04 11.76
CA PRO A 6 68.47 -20.55 11.32
C PRO A 6 68.38 -20.59 9.78
N ALA A 7 67.29 -21.19 9.30
CA ALA A 7 66.92 -21.17 7.90
C ALA A 7 66.36 -19.80 7.51
N SER A 8 67.02 -19.16 6.53
CA SER A 8 66.57 -17.93 5.90
C SER A 8 65.31 -18.19 5.04
N LEU A 9 64.17 -17.68 5.48
CA LEU A 9 62.97 -17.64 4.67
C LEU A 9 63.13 -16.62 3.52
N TRP A 10 63.26 -17.18 2.32
CA TRP A 10 63.06 -16.41 1.08
C TRP A 10 61.56 -16.27 0.87
N LEU A 11 61.01 -15.06 1.13
CA LEU A 11 59.70 -14.66 0.69
C LEU A 11 59.73 -14.47 -0.81
N TRP A 12 59.27 -15.44 -1.56
CA TRP A 12 58.83 -15.26 -2.94
C TRP A 12 57.56 -14.47 -2.93
N ALA A 13 57.63 -13.20 -3.26
CA ALA A 13 56.44 -12.43 -3.62
C ALA A 13 55.89 -13.02 -4.94
N ALA A 14 54.88 -13.86 -4.83
CA ALA A 14 54.11 -14.27 -5.96
C ALA A 14 53.27 -13.04 -6.43
N GLU A 15 53.79 -12.35 -7.44
CA GLU A 15 52.94 -11.45 -8.25
C GLU A 15 51.78 -12.28 -8.81
N THR A 16 50.63 -12.17 -8.19
CA THR A 16 49.39 -12.64 -8.78
C THR A 16 49.03 -11.73 -9.94
N ARG A 17 49.63 -12.03 -11.10
CA ARG A 17 49.11 -11.55 -12.38
C ARG A 17 47.72 -12.14 -12.52
N LEU A 18 46.71 -11.32 -12.28
CA LEU A 18 45.33 -11.64 -12.67
C LEU A 18 45.36 -12.03 -14.16
N PRO A 19 44.80 -13.16 -14.56
CA PRO A 19 44.77 -13.54 -15.94
C PRO A 19 44.00 -12.46 -16.70
N VAL A 20 44.71 -11.73 -17.56
CA VAL A 20 44.08 -10.90 -18.58
C VAL A 20 43.29 -11.88 -19.42
N ARG A 21 41.97 -11.88 -19.29
CA ARG A 21 41.07 -12.67 -20.11
C ARG A 21 41.29 -12.22 -21.56
N SER A 22 42.09 -12.97 -22.31
CA SER A 22 42.13 -12.83 -23.77
C SER A 22 40.73 -13.07 -24.29
N VAL A 23 40.18 -12.11 -25.01
CA VAL A 23 38.89 -12.30 -25.69
C VAL A 23 39.06 -13.40 -26.70
N ASP A 24 38.49 -14.55 -26.38
CA ASP A 24 38.52 -15.72 -27.28
C ASP A 24 37.52 -15.45 -28.41
N PHE A 25 37.99 -15.14 -29.61
CA PHE A 25 37.18 -14.93 -30.81
C PHE A 25 36.33 -16.14 -31.21
N THR A 26 36.43 -17.24 -30.47
CA THR A 26 35.70 -18.50 -30.72
C THR A 26 34.43 -18.65 -29.89
N ARG A 27 34.16 -17.75 -28.95
CA ARG A 27 32.92 -17.75 -28.14
C ARG A 27 31.88 -16.86 -28.79
N GLY A 28 30.66 -17.43 -28.90
CA GLY A 28 29.49 -16.79 -29.48
C GLY A 28 29.18 -15.42 -28.92
N THR A 29 28.24 -14.74 -29.52
CA THR A 29 27.76 -13.38 -29.22
C THR A 29 27.79 -13.07 -27.75
N ASP A 30 28.67 -12.11 -27.33
CA ASP A 30 28.65 -11.54 -25.99
C ASP A 30 27.45 -10.60 -25.88
N ASN A 31 26.61 -10.81 -24.88
CA ASN A 31 25.50 -9.90 -24.59
C ASN A 31 25.97 -8.82 -23.61
N ILE A 32 25.72 -7.56 -23.93
CA ILE A 32 25.96 -6.42 -23.04
C ILE A 32 24.62 -5.80 -22.73
N THR A 33 24.30 -5.74 -21.44
CA THR A 33 23.06 -5.13 -20.94
C THR A 33 23.36 -3.79 -20.30
N VAL A 34 22.66 -2.74 -20.73
CA VAL A 34 22.75 -1.39 -20.18
C VAL A 34 21.35 -0.80 -19.97
N ARG A 35 21.24 0.16 -19.05
CA ARG A 35 20.00 0.90 -18.85
C ARG A 35 19.87 2.02 -19.88
N GLN A 36 18.65 2.33 -20.28
CA GLN A 36 18.34 3.49 -21.12
C GLN A 36 18.90 4.78 -20.45
N GLY A 37 19.61 5.58 -21.24
CA GLY A 37 20.27 6.80 -20.77
C GLY A 37 21.72 6.60 -20.32
N ASP A 38 22.17 5.38 -20.03
CA ASP A 38 23.54 5.05 -19.68
C ASP A 38 24.45 5.04 -20.91
N THR A 39 25.75 4.78 -20.69
CA THR A 39 26.74 4.65 -21.74
C THR A 39 27.10 3.18 -21.93
N ALA A 40 26.98 2.67 -23.15
CA ALA A 40 27.46 1.36 -23.52
C ALA A 40 28.91 1.44 -24.05
N ILE A 41 29.73 0.47 -23.67
CA ILE A 41 31.09 0.27 -24.20
C ILE A 41 31.18 -1.14 -24.76
N LEU A 42 31.19 -1.25 -26.10
CA LEU A 42 31.33 -2.50 -26.80
C LEU A 42 32.79 -2.72 -27.11
N ARG A 43 33.41 -3.75 -26.51
CA ARG A 43 34.86 -3.93 -26.55
C ARG A 43 35.27 -4.71 -27.78
N CYS A 44 36.34 -4.25 -28.47
CA CYS A 44 37.01 -4.95 -29.53
C CYS A 44 38.52 -4.82 -29.39
N TYR A 45 39.20 -5.94 -29.30
CA TYR A 45 40.67 -5.98 -29.16
C TYR A 45 41.26 -6.65 -30.40
N VAL A 46 42.41 -6.09 -30.86
CA VAL A 46 43.19 -6.63 -31.98
C VAL A 46 44.49 -7.23 -31.47
N GLU A 47 45.03 -8.20 -32.23
CA GLU A 47 46.27 -8.90 -31.87
C GLU A 47 47.52 -8.08 -32.25
N ASP A 48 47.43 -7.33 -33.33
CA ASP A 48 48.54 -6.46 -33.78
C ASP A 48 48.03 -5.10 -34.25
N ARG A 49 48.96 -4.13 -34.32
CA ARG A 49 48.67 -2.74 -34.74
C ARG A 49 48.44 -2.58 -36.23
N SER A 50 48.78 -3.58 -37.02
CA SER A 50 48.63 -3.55 -38.50
C SER A 50 47.22 -3.99 -38.94
N SER A 51 46.44 -4.51 -38.00
CA SER A 51 45.06 -4.97 -38.25
C SER A 51 44.14 -3.81 -38.61
N LYS A 52 43.35 -3.99 -39.70
CA LYS A 52 42.31 -3.03 -40.07
C LYS A 52 41.01 -3.42 -39.34
N VAL A 53 40.38 -2.47 -38.65
CA VAL A 53 39.19 -2.70 -37.85
C VAL A 53 38.01 -1.92 -38.41
N ALA A 54 36.84 -2.53 -38.44
CA ALA A 54 35.61 -1.83 -38.76
C ALA A 54 34.51 -2.24 -37.76
N TRP A 55 33.73 -1.27 -37.33
CA TRP A 55 32.51 -1.45 -36.56
C TRP A 55 31.28 -1.33 -37.45
N LEU A 56 30.40 -2.30 -37.38
CA LEU A 56 29.15 -2.35 -38.13
C LEU A 56 27.96 -2.60 -37.19
N ASN A 57 26.82 -2.07 -37.56
CA ASN A 57 25.52 -2.49 -37.05
C ASN A 57 24.59 -2.83 -38.23
N ARG A 58 23.32 -3.11 -37.93
CA ARG A 58 22.32 -3.40 -39.00
C ARG A 58 22.12 -2.26 -40.02
N SER A 59 22.49 -1.01 -39.67
CA SER A 59 22.36 0.17 -40.55
C SER A 59 23.58 0.38 -41.45
N GLY A 60 24.69 -0.33 -41.21
CA GLY A 60 25.90 -0.24 -41.98
C GLY A 60 27.18 0.00 -41.18
N ILE A 61 28.17 0.61 -41.82
CA ILE A 61 29.48 0.87 -41.22
C ILE A 61 29.34 2.10 -40.25
N ILE A 62 29.82 1.94 -39.01
CA ILE A 62 29.87 2.96 -37.99
C ILE A 62 31.25 3.62 -38.00
N PHE A 63 32.31 2.78 -37.97
CA PHE A 63 33.72 3.21 -38.07
C PHE A 63 34.48 2.29 -39.04
N ALA A 64 35.38 2.89 -39.80
CA ALA A 64 36.37 2.16 -40.59
C ALA A 64 37.79 2.65 -40.15
N GLY A 65 38.48 1.81 -39.37
CA GLY A 65 39.65 2.25 -38.64
C GLY A 65 39.26 3.30 -37.57
N GLU A 66 39.85 4.48 -37.76
CA GLU A 66 39.55 5.67 -36.89
C GLU A 66 38.54 6.63 -37.53
N ASP A 67 38.20 6.39 -38.80
CA ASP A 67 37.31 7.26 -39.57
C ASP A 67 35.84 6.96 -39.17
N LYS A 68 35.15 7.97 -38.67
CA LYS A 68 33.74 7.87 -38.31
C LYS A 68 32.87 8.05 -39.54
N TRP A 69 32.06 7.01 -39.81
CA TRP A 69 31.06 6.99 -40.90
C TRP A 69 29.65 7.25 -40.41
N SER A 70 29.41 6.98 -39.12
CA SER A 70 28.13 7.28 -38.49
C SER A 70 27.90 8.78 -38.28
N LEU A 71 26.71 9.28 -38.60
CA LEU A 71 26.28 10.64 -38.30
C LEU A 71 25.80 10.85 -36.85
N ASP A 72 25.65 9.78 -36.08
CA ASP A 72 25.18 9.86 -34.69
C ASP A 72 26.29 10.46 -33.81
N PRO A 73 26.06 11.65 -33.22
CA PRO A 73 27.06 12.30 -32.36
C PRO A 73 27.34 11.54 -31.06
N ARG A 74 26.42 10.66 -30.61
CA ARG A 74 26.54 9.88 -29.38
C ARG A 74 27.55 8.76 -29.47
N VAL A 75 27.94 8.38 -30.70
CA VAL A 75 28.82 7.24 -30.96
C VAL A 75 30.25 7.72 -31.15
N GLU A 76 31.18 7.14 -30.38
CA GLU A 76 32.59 7.47 -30.37
C GLU A 76 33.46 6.20 -30.37
N LEU A 77 34.67 6.30 -30.90
CA LEU A 77 35.67 5.26 -30.79
C LEU A 77 36.53 5.50 -29.55
N GLU A 78 36.50 4.60 -28.58
CA GLU A 78 37.30 4.66 -27.35
C GLU A 78 38.57 3.80 -27.51
N LYS A 79 39.74 4.43 -27.45
CA LYS A 79 41.04 3.76 -27.51
C LYS A 79 41.80 4.00 -26.22
N ARG A 80 41.83 3.00 -25.32
CA ARG A 80 42.63 3.07 -24.08
C ARG A 80 44.06 2.58 -24.29
N ASN A 81 44.27 1.80 -25.33
CA ASN A 81 45.57 1.30 -25.75
C ASN A 81 45.60 1.09 -27.28
N PRO A 82 46.81 0.93 -27.91
CA PRO A 82 46.93 0.79 -29.35
C PRO A 82 46.27 -0.45 -29.96
N LEU A 83 45.87 -1.43 -29.16
CA LEU A 83 45.24 -2.67 -29.58
C LEU A 83 43.73 -2.71 -29.23
N GLU A 84 43.15 -1.60 -28.75
CA GLU A 84 41.75 -1.49 -28.40
C GLU A 84 40.99 -0.56 -29.34
N TYR A 85 39.88 -1.04 -29.90
CA TYR A 85 38.98 -0.30 -30.79
C TYR A 85 37.55 -0.45 -30.25
N SER A 86 37.32 -0.01 -28.99
CA SER A 86 36.02 -0.12 -28.34
C SER A 86 35.06 0.93 -28.87
N LEU A 87 33.80 0.52 -29.14
CA LEU A 87 32.73 1.42 -29.53
C LEU A 87 32.01 1.94 -28.27
N ARG A 88 31.97 3.24 -28.09
CA ARG A 88 31.27 3.91 -27.01
C ARG A 88 30.01 4.57 -27.53
N ILE A 89 28.86 4.23 -26.93
CA ILE A 89 27.56 4.81 -27.26
C ILE A 89 27.04 5.52 -26.00
N GLN A 90 26.94 6.84 -26.05
CA GLN A 90 26.45 7.66 -24.93
C GLN A 90 24.94 7.78 -24.99
N LYS A 91 24.28 7.89 -23.80
CA LYS A 91 22.84 8.05 -23.68
C LYS A 91 22.07 7.04 -24.54
N VAL A 92 22.36 5.77 -24.30
CA VAL A 92 21.77 4.65 -25.03
C VAL A 92 20.25 4.73 -24.99
N ASP A 93 19.62 4.53 -26.16
CA ASP A 93 18.18 4.49 -26.30
C ASP A 93 17.72 3.09 -26.76
N VAL A 94 16.43 2.80 -26.64
CA VAL A 94 15.85 1.51 -27.06
C VAL A 94 16.08 1.18 -28.53
N TYR A 95 16.28 2.21 -29.38
CA TYR A 95 16.59 2.03 -30.80
C TYR A 95 18.04 1.59 -31.05
N ASP A 96 18.92 1.72 -30.08
CA ASP A 96 20.31 1.27 -30.16
C ASP A 96 20.44 -0.23 -29.89
N GLU A 97 19.38 -0.89 -29.41
CA GLU A 97 19.35 -2.32 -29.17
C GLU A 97 19.58 -3.12 -30.46
N GLY A 98 20.46 -4.09 -30.38
CA GLY A 98 20.73 -4.98 -31.49
C GLY A 98 22.18 -5.47 -31.59
N SER A 99 22.50 -6.07 -32.73
CA SER A 99 23.79 -6.66 -33.01
C SER A 99 24.77 -5.63 -33.55
N TYR A 100 25.95 -5.61 -32.94
CA TYR A 100 27.13 -4.85 -33.38
C TYR A 100 28.25 -5.83 -33.71
N THR A 101 28.91 -5.63 -34.84
CA THR A 101 29.99 -6.50 -35.30
C THR A 101 31.28 -5.70 -35.37
N CYS A 102 32.29 -6.13 -34.64
CA CYS A 102 33.66 -5.72 -34.87
C CYS A 102 34.33 -6.68 -35.88
N SER A 103 34.68 -6.16 -37.04
CA SER A 103 35.38 -6.91 -38.08
C SER A 103 36.86 -6.50 -38.07
N VAL A 104 37.74 -7.48 -37.90
CA VAL A 104 39.20 -7.29 -37.86
C VAL A 104 39.80 -8.03 -39.00
N GLN A 105 40.43 -7.29 -39.92
CA GLN A 105 41.21 -7.88 -41.01
C GLN A 105 42.67 -8.00 -40.60
N THR A 106 43.12 -9.23 -40.35
CA THR A 106 44.50 -9.56 -40.06
C THR A 106 45.24 -9.93 -41.37
N GLN A 107 46.54 -10.14 -41.27
CA GLN A 107 47.35 -10.54 -42.44
C GLN A 107 46.98 -11.95 -42.96
N HIS A 108 46.33 -12.80 -42.12
CA HIS A 108 46.08 -14.18 -42.46
C HIS A 108 44.61 -14.42 -42.83
N HIS A 109 43.68 -14.08 -41.93
CA HIS A 109 42.24 -14.29 -42.11
C HIS A 109 41.42 -13.20 -41.42
N PRO A 110 40.29 -12.75 -41.99
CA PRO A 110 39.41 -11.84 -41.30
C PRO A 110 38.77 -12.54 -40.09
N LYS A 111 38.75 -11.83 -38.94
CA LYS A 111 38.10 -12.27 -37.73
C LYS A 111 36.93 -11.32 -37.43
N THR A 112 35.82 -11.85 -36.95
CA THR A 112 34.66 -11.03 -36.53
C THR A 112 34.26 -11.38 -35.11
N SER A 113 33.99 -10.36 -34.30
CA SER A 113 33.40 -10.48 -32.98
C SER A 113 32.04 -9.80 -33.00
N GLN A 114 31.02 -10.50 -32.56
CA GLN A 114 29.66 -9.98 -32.50
C GLN A 114 29.23 -9.77 -31.07
N VAL A 115 28.69 -8.57 -30.76
CA VAL A 115 28.19 -8.18 -29.49
C VAL A 115 26.72 -7.78 -29.65
N TYR A 116 25.85 -8.30 -28.81
CA TYR A 116 24.45 -7.90 -28.78
C TYR A 116 24.20 -6.92 -27.62
N LEU A 117 23.76 -5.73 -27.97
CA LEU A 117 23.39 -4.71 -27.00
C LEU A 117 21.92 -4.86 -26.60
N ILE A 118 21.68 -5.10 -25.31
CA ILE A 118 20.35 -5.19 -24.70
C ILE A 118 20.11 -3.90 -23.91
N VAL A 119 18.98 -3.24 -24.16
CA VAL A 119 18.64 -1.98 -23.50
C VAL A 119 17.50 -2.21 -22.51
N GLN A 120 17.81 -2.02 -21.23
CA GLN A 120 16.85 -2.09 -20.14
C GLN A 120 16.17 -0.75 -19.89
N VAL A 121 14.86 -0.78 -19.66
CA VAL A 121 14.05 0.41 -19.35
C VAL A 121 13.39 0.24 -17.99
N PRO A 122 13.57 1.20 -17.07
CA PRO A 122 12.87 1.20 -15.78
C PRO A 122 11.35 1.14 -15.95
N PRO A 123 10.64 0.55 -14.97
CA PRO A 123 9.18 0.52 -15.03
C PRO A 123 8.63 1.93 -14.84
N LYS A 124 7.63 2.30 -15.65
CA LYS A 124 6.94 3.60 -15.55
C LYS A 124 5.48 3.43 -15.89
N ILE A 125 4.61 3.83 -14.95
CA ILE A 125 3.16 3.83 -15.17
C ILE A 125 2.83 4.96 -16.17
N SER A 126 2.38 4.55 -17.36
CA SER A 126 2.02 5.43 -18.46
C SER A 126 0.58 5.93 -18.36
N ASN A 127 -0.34 5.06 -17.92
CA ASN A 127 -1.75 5.37 -17.78
C ASN A 127 -2.32 4.74 -16.49
N ILE A 128 -3.19 5.47 -15.78
CA ILE A 128 -3.90 4.98 -14.61
C ILE A 128 -5.28 5.65 -14.55
N SER A 129 -6.30 4.91 -14.06
CA SER A 129 -7.63 5.47 -13.81
C SER A 129 -7.57 6.67 -12.88
N SER A 130 -8.44 7.67 -13.15
CA SER A 130 -8.67 8.78 -12.22
C SER A 130 -9.48 8.34 -11.00
N ASP A 131 -9.53 9.19 -9.98
CA ASP A 131 -10.42 9.00 -8.82
C ASP A 131 -11.87 8.87 -9.28
N ILE A 132 -12.60 7.89 -8.74
CA ILE A 132 -13.98 7.59 -9.11
C ILE A 132 -14.91 7.59 -7.91
N THR A 133 -16.17 7.92 -8.18
CA THR A 133 -17.26 7.85 -7.20
C THR A 133 -18.40 7.03 -7.81
N VAL A 134 -18.78 5.96 -7.12
CA VAL A 134 -19.82 5.01 -7.57
C VAL A 134 -20.81 4.72 -6.44
N ASN A 135 -21.99 4.20 -6.78
CA ASN A 135 -22.94 3.74 -5.78
C ASN A 135 -22.61 2.29 -5.36
N GLU A 136 -22.90 1.96 -4.12
CA GLU A 136 -22.78 0.60 -3.59
C GLU A 136 -23.53 -0.40 -4.48
N GLY A 137 -22.92 -1.57 -4.71
CA GLY A 137 -23.45 -2.61 -5.61
C GLY A 137 -23.08 -2.43 -7.08
N SER A 138 -22.43 -1.32 -7.49
CA SER A 138 -21.96 -1.13 -8.86
C SER A 138 -20.72 -1.97 -9.17
N ASN A 139 -20.46 -2.21 -10.46
CA ASN A 139 -19.20 -2.78 -10.91
C ASN A 139 -18.20 -1.67 -11.21
N VAL A 140 -16.94 -1.91 -10.84
CA VAL A 140 -15.82 -0.97 -10.99
C VAL A 140 -14.68 -1.66 -11.71
N THR A 141 -14.09 -1.01 -12.71
CA THR A 141 -12.86 -1.45 -13.37
C THR A 141 -11.83 -0.33 -13.24
N LEU A 142 -10.71 -0.64 -12.58
CA LEU A 142 -9.54 0.24 -12.52
C LEU A 142 -8.51 -0.24 -13.53
N VAL A 143 -7.87 0.71 -14.21
CA VAL A 143 -6.87 0.44 -15.25
C VAL A 143 -5.53 1.00 -14.80
N CYS A 144 -4.46 0.23 -15.01
CA CYS A 144 -3.09 0.66 -14.80
C CYS A 144 -2.21 0.06 -15.90
N MET A 145 -1.59 0.90 -16.71
CA MET A 145 -0.69 0.48 -17.77
C MET A 145 0.71 1.02 -17.50
N ALA A 146 1.71 0.22 -17.73
CA ALA A 146 3.09 0.63 -17.55
C ALA A 146 3.96 0.24 -18.73
N ASN A 147 5.05 0.98 -18.92
CA ASN A 147 6.08 0.69 -19.90
C ASN A 147 7.38 0.37 -19.16
N GLY A 148 8.18 -0.53 -19.75
CA GLY A 148 9.49 -0.92 -19.23
C GLY A 148 10.07 -2.07 -20.04
N ARG A 149 11.36 -2.35 -19.84
CA ARG A 149 12.03 -3.50 -20.43
C ARG A 149 13.00 -4.13 -19.42
N PRO A 150 12.82 -5.37 -19.01
CA PRO A 150 11.70 -6.26 -19.34
C PRO A 150 10.33 -5.65 -19.01
N GLU A 151 9.26 -6.20 -19.60
CA GLU A 151 7.89 -5.75 -19.37
C GLU A 151 7.58 -5.75 -17.85
N PRO A 152 7.05 -4.65 -17.31
CA PRO A 152 6.75 -4.58 -15.88
C PRO A 152 5.58 -5.47 -15.49
N VAL A 153 5.71 -6.14 -14.36
CA VAL A 153 4.60 -6.83 -13.68
C VAL A 153 3.78 -5.79 -12.93
N ILE A 154 2.46 -5.78 -13.15
CA ILE A 154 1.51 -4.87 -12.52
C ILE A 154 0.79 -5.62 -11.41
N THR A 155 0.78 -5.01 -10.21
CA THR A 155 0.05 -5.53 -9.06
C THR A 155 -0.81 -4.43 -8.45
N TRP A 156 -2.00 -4.82 -7.97
CA TRP A 156 -2.93 -3.93 -7.28
C TRP A 156 -3.02 -4.25 -5.80
N ARG A 157 -3.16 -3.21 -4.98
CA ARG A 157 -3.35 -3.34 -3.53
C ARG A 157 -4.39 -2.34 -3.03
N HIS A 158 -5.38 -2.80 -2.26
CA HIS A 158 -6.27 -1.93 -1.50
C HIS A 158 -5.59 -1.50 -0.22
N LEU A 159 -5.38 -0.19 -0.05
CA LEU A 159 -4.72 0.39 1.12
C LEU A 159 -5.73 0.51 2.28
N THR A 160 -5.95 -0.57 2.99
CA THR A 160 -6.70 -0.61 4.24
C THR A 160 -5.77 -0.83 5.42
N PRO A 161 -6.19 -0.56 6.66
CA PRO A 161 -5.39 -0.90 7.85
C PRO A 161 -5.00 -2.38 7.93
N THR A 162 -5.77 -3.25 7.30
CA THR A 162 -5.51 -4.71 7.23
C THR A 162 -4.68 -5.12 6.02
N GLY A 163 -4.37 -4.19 5.10
CA GLY A 163 -3.44 -4.41 3.98
C GLY A 163 -3.83 -5.54 3.03
N ARG A 164 -5.09 -5.58 2.57
CA ARG A 164 -5.53 -6.62 1.63
C ARG A 164 -4.87 -6.41 0.28
N GLU A 165 -4.05 -7.35 -0.15
CA GLU A 165 -3.54 -7.42 -1.51
C GLU A 165 -4.57 -8.16 -2.38
N PHE A 166 -4.76 -7.67 -3.61
CA PHE A 166 -5.48 -8.42 -4.62
C PHE A 166 -4.47 -9.34 -5.31
N GLU A 167 -4.75 -10.62 -5.30
CA GLU A 167 -3.99 -11.59 -6.08
C GLU A 167 -4.40 -11.43 -7.55
N GLY A 168 -3.53 -10.81 -8.33
CA GLY A 168 -3.71 -10.66 -9.77
C GLY A 168 -2.60 -9.79 -10.34
N GLU A 169 -1.91 -10.30 -11.37
CA GLU A 169 -0.90 -9.58 -12.14
C GLU A 169 -1.54 -9.09 -13.45
N GLU A 170 -2.51 -8.17 -13.32
CA GLU A 170 -3.27 -7.70 -14.47
C GLU A 170 -3.31 -6.17 -14.53
N GLU A 171 -3.32 -5.63 -15.75
CA GLU A 171 -3.50 -4.20 -16.01
C GLU A 171 -4.87 -3.68 -15.53
N TYR A 172 -5.84 -4.57 -15.38
CA TYR A 172 -7.22 -4.28 -15.03
C TYR A 172 -7.59 -4.92 -13.69
N LEU A 173 -8.08 -4.11 -12.75
CA LEU A 173 -8.70 -4.61 -11.52
C LEU A 173 -10.22 -4.48 -11.63
N GLU A 174 -10.91 -5.61 -11.70
CA GLU A 174 -12.37 -5.66 -11.72
C GLU A 174 -12.93 -5.95 -10.33
N ILE A 175 -13.85 -5.11 -9.86
CA ILE A 175 -14.55 -5.25 -8.60
C ILE A 175 -16.05 -5.34 -8.91
N LEU A 176 -16.63 -6.51 -8.73
CA LEU A 176 -18.05 -6.75 -8.99
C LEU A 176 -18.86 -6.49 -7.71
N GLY A 177 -19.92 -5.68 -7.85
CA GLY A 177 -20.82 -5.38 -6.74
C GLY A 177 -20.11 -4.71 -5.56
N ILE A 178 -19.38 -3.63 -5.81
CA ILE A 178 -18.54 -2.94 -4.81
C ILE A 178 -19.33 -2.60 -3.55
N THR A 179 -18.74 -2.86 -2.38
CA THR A 179 -19.32 -2.57 -1.07
C THR A 179 -18.70 -1.33 -0.44
N ARG A 180 -19.36 -0.75 0.57
CA ARG A 180 -18.87 0.44 1.31
C ARG A 180 -17.51 0.21 1.97
N GLU A 181 -17.22 -1.02 2.42
CA GLU A 181 -15.95 -1.41 3.03
C GLU A 181 -14.79 -1.43 2.03
N GLN A 182 -15.10 -1.51 0.74
CA GLN A 182 -14.14 -1.45 -0.35
C GLN A 182 -13.86 -0.02 -0.83
N SER A 183 -14.52 0.98 -0.23
CA SER A 183 -14.17 2.40 -0.42
C SER A 183 -12.76 2.65 0.11
N GLY A 184 -11.96 3.46 -0.62
CA GLY A 184 -10.61 3.76 -0.15
C GLY A 184 -9.62 4.05 -1.26
N LYS A 185 -8.34 3.89 -0.96
CA LYS A 185 -7.25 4.05 -1.90
C LYS A 185 -6.80 2.70 -2.44
N TYR A 186 -6.69 2.63 -3.73
CA TYR A 186 -6.12 1.50 -4.47
C TYR A 186 -4.78 1.92 -5.03
N GLU A 187 -3.78 1.10 -4.83
CA GLU A 187 -2.41 1.33 -5.27
C GLU A 187 -2.07 0.37 -6.40
N CYS A 188 -1.66 0.92 -7.53
CA CYS A 188 -1.03 0.19 -8.61
C CYS A 188 0.48 0.28 -8.48
N LYS A 189 1.14 -0.85 -8.57
CA LYS A 189 2.60 -0.99 -8.55
C LYS A 189 3.04 -1.69 -9.84
N ALA A 190 3.91 -1.02 -10.60
CA ALA A 190 4.58 -1.58 -11.77
C ALA A 190 6.04 -1.88 -11.43
N ALA A 191 6.47 -3.12 -11.60
CA ALA A 191 7.81 -3.56 -11.20
C ALA A 191 8.50 -4.36 -12.27
N ASN A 192 9.81 -4.13 -12.47
CA ASN A 192 10.73 -5.01 -13.17
C ASN A 192 12.08 -5.04 -12.42
N GLU A 193 13.03 -5.86 -12.90
CA GLU A 193 14.34 -6.05 -12.27
C GLU A 193 15.32 -4.87 -12.48
N VAL A 194 14.95 -3.87 -13.30
CA VAL A 194 15.86 -2.80 -13.73
C VAL A 194 16.01 -1.71 -12.68
N ALA A 195 14.90 -1.35 -12.01
CA ALA A 195 14.86 -0.28 -11.01
C ALA A 195 13.78 -0.50 -9.96
N SER A 196 13.70 0.42 -8.99
CA SER A 196 12.58 0.45 -8.04
C SER A 196 11.24 0.57 -8.79
N ALA A 197 10.23 -0.10 -8.25
CA ALA A 197 8.88 -0.06 -8.82
C ALA A 197 8.32 1.38 -8.89
N ASP A 198 7.59 1.67 -9.95
CA ASP A 198 6.76 2.88 -10.03
C ASP A 198 5.39 2.59 -9.40
N VAL A 199 4.90 3.54 -8.59
CA VAL A 199 3.70 3.36 -7.78
C VAL A 199 2.78 4.57 -7.93
N LYS A 200 1.50 4.32 -8.22
CA LYS A 200 0.45 5.35 -8.27
C LYS A 200 -0.80 4.89 -7.55
N GLN A 201 -1.61 5.85 -7.09
CA GLN A 201 -2.82 5.58 -6.32
C GLN A 201 -4.05 6.17 -7.00
N VAL A 202 -5.18 5.46 -6.84
CA VAL A 202 -6.53 5.86 -7.27
C VAL A 202 -7.43 5.80 -6.05
N ARG A 203 -8.29 6.80 -5.86
CA ARG A 203 -9.32 6.80 -4.82
C ARG A 203 -10.65 6.34 -5.39
N VAL A 204 -11.22 5.33 -4.75
CA VAL A 204 -12.59 4.88 -5.02
C VAL A 204 -13.48 5.31 -3.86
N THR A 205 -14.51 6.09 -4.16
CA THR A 205 -15.52 6.51 -3.18
C THR A 205 -16.81 5.77 -3.47
N VAL A 206 -17.30 5.02 -2.47
CA VAL A 206 -18.56 4.29 -2.57
C VAL A 206 -19.65 5.07 -1.85
N ASN A 207 -20.66 5.47 -2.60
CA ASN A 207 -21.86 6.14 -2.06
C ASN A 207 -22.88 5.10 -1.61
N TYR A 208 -23.53 5.36 -0.46
CA TYR A 208 -24.56 4.50 0.09
C TYR A 208 -25.60 5.29 0.89
N PRO A 209 -26.86 4.77 1.01
CA PRO A 209 -27.91 5.43 1.77
C PRO A 209 -27.62 5.43 3.26
N PRO A 210 -28.25 6.31 4.04
CA PRO A 210 -28.08 6.35 5.49
C PRO A 210 -28.50 5.05 6.17
N THR A 211 -27.70 4.66 7.16
CA THR A 211 -28.01 3.56 8.10
C THR A 211 -27.80 4.08 9.50
N ILE A 212 -28.82 3.99 10.37
CA ILE A 212 -28.68 4.40 11.77
C ILE A 212 -27.68 3.46 12.45
N THR A 213 -26.63 4.02 13.01
CA THR A 213 -25.59 3.28 13.72
C THR A 213 -25.79 3.33 15.24
N GLU A 214 -26.32 4.42 15.76
CA GLU A 214 -26.66 4.58 17.17
C GLU A 214 -27.89 5.49 17.32
N SER A 215 -28.81 5.09 18.19
CA SER A 215 -29.91 5.94 18.68
C SER A 215 -30.00 5.82 20.20
N LYS A 216 -29.87 6.92 20.89
CA LYS A 216 -29.86 6.93 22.37
C LYS A 216 -30.99 7.76 22.94
N SER A 217 -31.94 7.08 23.58
CA SER A 217 -32.98 7.65 24.41
C SER A 217 -32.38 8.23 25.71
N ASN A 218 -33.14 9.08 26.40
CA ASN A 218 -32.68 9.71 27.65
C ASN A 218 -33.76 9.65 28.72
N GLU A 219 -33.35 9.77 29.97
CA GLU A 219 -34.20 9.88 31.16
C GLU A 219 -33.86 11.19 31.89
N ALA A 220 -34.84 12.02 32.12
CA ALA A 220 -34.64 13.29 32.80
C ALA A 220 -35.82 13.63 33.74
N ALA A 221 -35.52 14.32 34.86
CA ALA A 221 -36.54 14.88 35.72
C ALA A 221 -37.00 16.25 35.20
N THR A 222 -38.21 16.66 35.51
CA THR A 222 -38.75 17.99 35.22
C THR A 222 -37.80 19.08 35.75
N GLY A 223 -37.56 20.12 34.96
CA GLY A 223 -36.63 21.20 35.29
C GLY A 223 -35.16 20.89 34.98
N ARG A 224 -34.85 19.74 34.46
CA ARG A 224 -33.48 19.34 34.06
C ARG A 224 -33.31 19.38 32.55
N GLN A 225 -32.05 19.35 32.10
CA GLN A 225 -31.70 19.22 30.70
C GLN A 225 -31.78 17.77 30.26
N ALA A 226 -32.23 17.54 29.04
CA ALA A 226 -32.20 16.23 28.38
C ALA A 226 -31.50 16.30 27.01
N LEU A 227 -30.97 15.18 26.58
CA LEU A 227 -30.25 15.04 25.30
C LEU A 227 -30.61 13.73 24.63
N LEU A 228 -31.23 13.79 23.46
CA LEU A 228 -31.41 12.64 22.58
C LEU A 228 -30.34 12.67 21.47
N ARG A 229 -29.76 11.53 21.18
CA ARG A 229 -28.65 11.40 20.21
C ARG A 229 -29.01 10.39 19.12
N CYS A 230 -28.74 10.78 17.88
CA CYS A 230 -28.94 9.97 16.72
C CYS A 230 -27.68 10.00 15.85
N GLU A 231 -27.15 8.84 15.47
CA GLU A 231 -26.02 8.71 14.58
C GLU A 231 -26.38 7.86 13.37
N ALA A 232 -25.89 8.29 12.19
CA ALA A 232 -26.09 7.58 10.94
C ALA A 232 -24.82 7.57 10.10
N SER A 233 -24.52 6.45 9.49
CA SER A 233 -23.44 6.31 8.49
C SER A 233 -24.03 6.42 7.10
N ALA A 234 -23.47 7.31 6.27
CA ALA A 234 -23.87 7.52 4.89
C ALA A 234 -22.76 8.20 4.07
N VAL A 235 -22.75 7.98 2.78
CA VAL A 235 -21.94 8.76 1.82
C VAL A 235 -22.85 9.10 0.63
N PRO A 236 -23.05 10.37 0.31
CA PRO A 236 -22.67 11.57 1.06
C PRO A 236 -23.25 11.62 2.47
N THR A 237 -22.68 12.48 3.34
CA THR A 237 -23.17 12.71 4.70
C THR A 237 -24.67 12.99 4.72
N PRO A 238 -25.42 12.43 5.69
CA PRO A 238 -26.86 12.62 5.73
C PRO A 238 -27.26 13.97 6.32
N ASP A 239 -28.38 14.47 5.90
CA ASP A 239 -29.12 15.54 6.58
C ASP A 239 -30.02 14.92 7.63
N PHE A 240 -30.13 15.57 8.82
CA PHE A 240 -30.94 15.10 9.92
C PHE A 240 -32.15 15.99 10.16
N GLU A 241 -33.32 15.36 10.40
CA GLU A 241 -34.53 16.00 10.85
C GLU A 241 -35.11 15.27 12.06
N TRP A 242 -35.77 16.03 12.95
CA TRP A 242 -36.42 15.50 14.11
C TRP A 242 -37.91 15.73 14.04
N TYR A 243 -38.65 14.72 14.46
CA TYR A 243 -40.11 14.73 14.48
C TYR A 243 -40.64 14.32 15.84
N ARG A 244 -41.78 14.83 16.18
CA ARG A 244 -42.62 14.43 17.32
C ARG A 244 -44.06 14.35 16.83
N ASP A 245 -44.71 13.22 17.06
CA ASP A 245 -46.09 12.98 16.64
C ASP A 245 -46.35 13.45 15.20
N ASP A 246 -45.48 13.01 14.27
CA ASP A 246 -45.46 13.36 12.83
C ASP A 246 -45.25 14.85 12.50
N THR A 247 -44.99 15.67 13.51
CA THR A 247 -44.69 17.08 13.33
C THR A 247 -43.20 17.36 13.38
N ARG A 248 -42.67 18.04 12.37
CA ARG A 248 -41.25 18.42 12.31
C ARG A 248 -40.91 19.38 13.44
N ILE A 249 -39.87 19.08 14.20
CA ILE A 249 -39.35 19.91 15.28
C ILE A 249 -38.36 20.93 14.67
N ASN A 250 -38.55 22.20 15.02
CA ASN A 250 -37.60 23.26 14.77
C ASN A 250 -36.93 23.69 16.07
N SER A 251 -35.73 24.30 16.00
CA SER A 251 -35.05 24.86 17.16
C SER A 251 -35.86 26.06 17.70
N ALA A 252 -36.80 25.81 18.60
CA ALA A 252 -37.66 26.78 19.25
C ALA A 252 -38.17 26.23 20.58
N ASN A 253 -38.72 27.07 21.43
CA ASN A 253 -39.40 26.67 22.69
C ASN A 253 -38.55 25.81 23.65
N GLY A 254 -37.26 26.13 23.78
CA GLY A 254 -36.36 25.36 24.65
C GLY A 254 -35.83 24.07 24.05
N LEU A 255 -36.13 23.80 22.78
CA LEU A 255 -35.57 22.72 21.97
C LEU A 255 -34.44 23.26 21.07
N GLU A 256 -33.30 22.61 21.07
CA GLU A 256 -32.14 22.94 20.23
C GLU A 256 -31.69 21.72 19.48
N ILE A 257 -31.57 21.84 18.13
CA ILE A 257 -31.06 20.78 17.27
C ILE A 257 -29.65 21.15 16.84
N LYS A 258 -28.71 20.24 17.07
CA LYS A 258 -27.31 20.39 16.63
C LYS A 258 -26.89 19.16 15.84
N SER A 259 -26.68 19.35 14.52
CA SER A 259 -26.22 18.29 13.63
C SER A 259 -24.79 18.56 13.19
N THR A 260 -23.97 17.50 13.15
CA THR A 260 -22.56 17.57 12.75
C THR A 260 -22.19 16.25 12.04
N GLY A 261 -22.00 16.33 10.71
CA GLY A 261 -21.58 15.17 9.92
C GLY A 261 -22.52 13.97 10.10
N SER A 262 -22.06 12.94 10.78
CA SER A 262 -22.81 11.69 11.01
C SER A 262 -23.70 11.67 12.24
N GLN A 263 -23.80 12.79 12.99
CA GLN A 263 -24.50 12.81 14.28
C GLN A 263 -25.46 13.98 14.36
N SER A 264 -26.62 13.76 15.01
CA SER A 264 -27.57 14.81 15.38
C SER A 264 -28.00 14.66 16.84
N LEU A 265 -28.04 15.80 17.53
CA LEU A 265 -28.43 15.94 18.93
C LEU A 265 -29.70 16.80 19.02
N LEU A 266 -30.72 16.30 19.72
CA LEU A 266 -31.87 17.10 20.15
C LEU A 266 -31.71 17.38 21.65
N MET A 267 -31.51 18.64 21.97
CA MET A 267 -31.34 19.13 23.36
C MET A 267 -32.63 19.80 23.86
N VAL A 268 -33.07 19.42 25.05
CA VAL A 268 -34.16 20.05 25.77
C VAL A 268 -33.56 20.78 26.95
N ALA A 269 -33.54 22.10 26.91
CA ALA A 269 -32.87 22.94 27.96
C ALA A 269 -33.54 22.83 29.32
N ASN A 270 -34.86 22.79 29.33
CA ASN A 270 -35.68 22.69 30.55
C ASN A 270 -36.85 21.74 30.29
N VAL A 271 -36.77 20.53 30.83
CA VAL A 271 -37.77 19.49 30.60
C VAL A 271 -39.06 19.80 31.37
N THR A 272 -40.17 19.84 30.66
CA THR A 272 -41.54 19.92 31.22
C THR A 272 -42.28 18.61 30.96
N GLU A 273 -43.49 18.47 31.52
CA GLU A 273 -44.33 17.26 31.32
C GLU A 273 -44.62 17.02 29.83
N GLU A 274 -44.74 18.09 29.06
CA GLU A 274 -45.03 18.02 27.60
C GLU A 274 -43.85 17.48 26.78
N HIS A 275 -42.63 17.51 27.31
CA HIS A 275 -41.45 17.04 26.59
C HIS A 275 -41.26 15.52 26.66
N TYR A 276 -41.92 14.82 27.58
CA TYR A 276 -41.83 13.36 27.62
C TYR A 276 -42.57 12.71 26.46
N GLY A 277 -42.02 11.63 25.97
CA GLY A 277 -42.64 10.87 24.87
C GLY A 277 -41.67 10.44 23.78
N ASN A 278 -42.23 10.08 22.66
CA ASN A 278 -41.49 9.55 21.51
C ASN A 278 -41.04 10.66 20.55
N TYR A 279 -39.78 10.57 20.12
CA TYR A 279 -39.15 11.42 19.12
C TYR A 279 -38.63 10.54 17.98
N THR A 280 -38.77 10.97 16.74
CA THR A 280 -38.24 10.28 15.58
C THR A 280 -37.12 11.11 14.97
N CYS A 281 -35.93 10.52 14.89
CA CYS A 281 -34.80 11.02 14.13
C CYS A 281 -34.87 10.44 12.72
N VAL A 282 -34.81 11.31 11.72
CA VAL A 282 -34.76 10.94 10.29
C VAL A 282 -33.42 11.36 9.72
N ALA A 283 -32.73 10.44 9.09
CA ALA A 283 -31.47 10.71 8.36
C ALA A 283 -31.70 10.44 6.87
N ALA A 284 -31.36 11.41 6.03
CA ALA A 284 -31.61 11.34 4.58
C ALA A 284 -30.39 11.81 3.78
N ASN A 285 -30.12 11.15 2.65
CA ASN A 285 -29.28 11.67 1.58
C ASN A 285 -29.95 11.39 0.22
N LYS A 286 -29.30 11.77 -0.88
CA LYS A 286 -29.83 11.58 -2.24
C LYS A 286 -30.09 10.10 -2.63
N LEU A 287 -29.59 9.14 -1.85
CA LEU A 287 -29.71 7.70 -2.14
C LEU A 287 -30.78 7.01 -1.30
N GLY A 288 -31.23 7.63 -0.21
CA GLY A 288 -32.27 7.05 0.63
C GLY A 288 -32.49 7.79 1.94
N VAL A 289 -33.45 7.26 2.71
CA VAL A 289 -33.91 7.79 3.97
C VAL A 289 -34.03 6.66 4.98
N THR A 290 -33.64 6.91 6.23
CA THR A 290 -33.85 5.98 7.35
C THR A 290 -34.27 6.75 8.59
N ASN A 291 -34.88 6.09 9.56
CA ASN A 291 -35.33 6.71 10.78
C ASN A 291 -35.07 5.82 12.02
N ALA A 292 -35.09 6.43 13.19
CA ALA A 292 -35.09 5.73 14.46
C ALA A 292 -35.97 6.48 15.46
N SER A 293 -36.69 5.72 16.28
CA SER A 293 -37.49 6.25 17.38
C SER A 293 -36.68 6.25 18.67
N LEU A 294 -36.72 7.38 19.38
CA LEU A 294 -36.04 7.61 20.65
C LEU A 294 -37.08 8.09 21.67
N TYR A 295 -36.91 7.73 22.92
CA TYR A 295 -37.83 8.09 23.95
C TYR A 295 -37.19 8.97 25.03
N LEU A 296 -37.84 10.06 25.41
CA LEU A 296 -37.50 10.83 26.59
C LEU A 296 -38.37 10.36 27.75
N TYR A 297 -37.75 9.64 28.70
CA TYR A 297 -38.40 9.07 29.85
C TYR A 297 -38.42 10.06 31.04
N LYS A 298 -39.50 10.03 31.80
CA LYS A 298 -39.58 10.74 33.06
C LYS A 298 -38.82 9.99 34.15
N ARG A 299 -37.81 10.63 34.72
CA ARG A 299 -37.10 10.10 35.88
C ARG A 299 -37.94 10.28 37.13
N VAL A 300 -38.44 9.20 37.70
CA VAL A 300 -39.08 9.21 38.98
C VAL A 300 -38.01 9.19 40.08
N LEU A 301 -37.86 10.27 40.80
CA LEU A 301 -37.00 10.25 41.98
C LEU A 301 -37.71 9.38 43.05
N PRO A 302 -37.01 8.45 43.70
CA PRO A 302 -37.59 7.72 44.82
C PRO A 302 -38.02 8.72 45.87
N THR A 303 -39.28 8.79 46.19
CA THR A 303 -39.77 9.50 47.34
C THR A 303 -39.16 8.83 48.57
N LEU A 304 -38.31 9.59 49.28
CA LEU A 304 -37.87 9.16 50.60
C LEU A 304 -39.14 8.78 51.41
N PRO A 305 -39.20 7.59 52.04
CA PRO A 305 -40.29 7.28 52.94
C PRO A 305 -40.35 8.36 54.00
N ASN A 306 -41.56 8.91 54.21
CA ASN A 306 -41.81 9.86 55.31
C ASN A 306 -41.22 9.30 56.61
N PRO A 307 -40.42 10.03 57.36
CA PRO A 307 -40.09 9.64 58.69
C PRO A 307 -41.42 9.57 59.50
N PHE A 308 -41.65 8.42 60.09
CA PHE A 308 -42.79 7.97 60.87
C PHE A 308 -43.70 9.06 61.45
N PRO A 309 -45.02 8.95 61.36
CA PRO A 309 -45.94 9.72 62.10
C PRO A 309 -46.06 9.16 63.53
N GLY A 310 -45.71 9.95 64.49
CA GLY A 310 -46.18 9.77 65.86
C GLY A 310 -45.16 9.36 66.90
N GLU A 311 -44.59 10.32 67.57
CA GLU A 311 -44.45 10.29 69.01
C GLU A 311 -44.55 11.71 69.53
N GLU A 312 -45.75 12.10 69.97
CA GLU A 312 -45.94 13.22 70.93
C GLU A 312 -45.38 12.83 72.29
N GLY A 313 -44.54 13.68 72.81
CA GLY A 313 -44.39 13.87 74.24
C GLY A 313 -43.43 12.97 74.99
N MET A 314 -42.16 13.38 75.17
CA MET A 314 -41.55 13.29 76.48
C MET A 314 -40.43 14.35 76.61
N LYS A 315 -40.62 15.08 77.69
CA LYS A 315 -39.84 16.29 78.17
C LYS A 315 -38.39 15.91 78.43
N ALA A 316 -37.56 16.93 78.17
CA ALA A 316 -36.17 17.10 78.49
C ALA A 316 -35.65 16.46 79.78
N LYS A 317 -34.45 15.84 79.66
CA LYS A 317 -33.42 15.99 80.68
C LYS A 317 -32.05 16.07 80.02
N GLN A 318 -31.39 17.17 80.37
CA GLN A 318 -30.01 17.48 80.10
C GLN A 318 -29.05 16.39 80.58
N GLY A 319 -28.12 15.99 79.80
CA GLY A 319 -26.98 15.21 80.20
C GLY A 319 -25.80 15.46 79.25
N LEU A 320 -24.96 16.34 79.67
CA LEU A 320 -23.69 16.71 79.07
C LEU A 320 -22.74 15.48 79.17
N SER A 321 -22.18 15.02 78.15
CA SER A 321 -20.84 14.36 78.19
C SER A 321 -20.17 14.39 76.85
N THR A 322 -19.03 14.89 76.92
CA THR A 322 -17.88 15.17 76.11
C THR A 322 -17.32 13.91 75.30
N PHE A 323 -16.97 14.18 74.09
CA PHE A 323 -15.89 13.77 73.20
C PHE A 323 -15.10 12.45 73.48
N PRO A 324 -14.40 11.80 72.49
CA PRO A 324 -13.44 12.49 71.62
C PRO A 324 -13.39 12.06 70.12
N VAL A 325 -12.81 12.96 69.38
CA VAL A 325 -12.21 12.90 68.04
C VAL A 325 -11.06 11.90 68.00
N SER A 326 -10.94 11.10 66.94
CA SER A 326 -9.65 10.59 66.48
C SER A 326 -9.75 10.40 64.94
N VAL A 327 -9.19 11.29 64.19
CA VAL A 327 -7.86 11.40 63.59
C VAL A 327 -7.54 10.22 62.58
N LEU A 328 -7.47 10.65 61.35
CA LEU A 328 -6.86 9.96 60.22
C LEU A 328 -5.41 9.52 60.49
N PRO A 329 -4.85 8.62 59.73
CA PRO A 329 -3.63 9.02 59.01
C PRO A 329 -3.62 8.79 57.49
N LYS A 330 -3.00 9.76 56.84
CA LYS A 330 -2.40 9.74 55.51
C LYS A 330 -1.07 8.96 55.55
N HIS A 331 -0.63 8.60 54.39
CA HIS A 331 0.72 8.28 53.86
C HIS A 331 0.84 6.85 53.31
N ALA A 332 1.56 6.56 52.23
CA ALA A 332 2.39 7.28 51.27
C ALA A 332 2.85 6.23 50.23
N SER A 333 3.00 6.73 49.05
CA SER A 333 4.03 6.46 48.01
C SER A 333 4.80 5.13 47.93
N GLY A 334 4.77 4.49 46.74
CA GLY A 334 5.88 4.25 45.86
C GLY A 334 6.72 2.96 46.05
N PRO A 335 7.66 2.70 45.18
CA PRO A 335 7.51 1.69 44.11
C PRO A 335 8.49 0.51 44.31
N GLY A 336 8.31 -0.56 43.57
CA GLY A 336 9.24 -1.70 43.65
C GLY A 336 9.08 -2.73 42.55
N SER A 337 9.99 -2.69 41.67
CA SER A 337 10.54 -3.63 40.74
C SER A 337 10.94 -4.99 41.37
N ALA A 338 10.80 -6.08 40.56
CA ALA A 338 11.65 -7.25 40.43
C ALA A 338 10.77 -8.43 39.95
N ALA A 339 10.92 -9.01 38.75
CA ALA A 339 12.03 -9.85 38.27
C ALA A 339 12.00 -11.30 38.78
N LEU A 340 12.09 -12.22 37.78
CA LEU A 340 12.56 -13.60 37.83
C LEU A 340 11.55 -14.65 38.34
N THR A 341 11.32 -15.80 37.69
CA THR A 341 12.12 -16.80 36.97
C THR A 341 11.18 -17.87 36.44
N SER A 342 11.35 -18.33 35.18
CA SER A 342 11.89 -19.63 34.80
C SER A 342 11.24 -20.89 35.43
N THR A 343 10.71 -21.75 34.56
CA THR A 343 10.98 -23.18 34.33
C THR A 343 10.01 -23.70 33.26
N ARG A 344 10.46 -24.16 32.10
CA ARG A 344 10.79 -25.56 31.70
C ARG A 344 9.76 -26.59 32.21
N ASP A 345 9.06 -27.30 31.30
CA ASP A 345 9.54 -28.49 30.61
C ASP A 345 8.46 -29.13 29.71
N SER A 346 8.96 -29.70 28.62
CA SER A 346 8.59 -30.96 27.96
C SER A 346 7.15 -31.16 27.51
N GLY A 347 6.84 -31.61 26.32
CA GLY A 347 7.52 -32.40 25.32
C GLY A 347 6.48 -33.23 24.58
N PHE A 348 6.87 -33.74 23.39
CA PHE A 348 6.20 -34.76 22.59
C PHE A 348 4.90 -34.33 21.84
N GLY A 349 4.74 -34.62 20.58
CA GLY A 349 5.31 -35.60 19.66
C GLY A 349 4.68 -35.42 18.29
N CYS A 350 5.36 -35.95 17.32
CA CYS A 350 5.02 -36.12 15.92
C CYS A 350 3.64 -36.73 15.70
N ASP A 351 2.96 -36.30 14.61
CA ASP A 351 2.63 -37.30 13.59
C ASP A 351 2.32 -36.65 12.23
N LEU A 352 3.00 -37.19 11.24
CA LEU A 352 2.74 -37.08 9.81
C LEU A 352 1.45 -37.88 9.49
N GLU A 353 0.53 -37.34 8.71
CA GLU A 353 -0.12 -38.16 7.69
C GLU A 353 -0.54 -37.38 6.45
N ILE A 354 0.00 -37.86 5.40
CA ILE A 354 -0.24 -37.69 3.97
C ILE A 354 -1.69 -38.04 3.63
N LEU A 355 -2.39 -37.17 2.89
CA LEU A 355 -3.42 -37.62 1.96
C LEU A 355 -3.43 -36.79 0.68
N LYS A 356 -2.82 -37.40 -0.36
CA LYS A 356 -3.09 -37.16 -1.76
C LYS A 356 -4.60 -37.19 -2.03
N LYS A 357 -5.14 -36.14 -2.67
CA LYS A 357 -6.30 -36.28 -3.55
C LYS A 357 -6.08 -35.40 -4.77
N ARG A 358 -5.64 -36.04 -5.85
CA ARG A 358 -5.89 -35.61 -7.23
C ARG A 358 -7.40 -35.50 -7.40
N ARG A 359 -7.88 -34.43 -7.98
CA ARG A 359 -9.10 -34.43 -8.78
C ARG A 359 -8.90 -33.49 -9.97
N ASP A 360 -8.95 -34.12 -11.12
CA ASP A 360 -9.05 -33.58 -12.46
C ASP A 360 -10.19 -32.55 -12.54
N TRP A 361 -9.89 -31.39 -13.10
CA TRP A 361 -10.90 -30.50 -13.66
C TRP A 361 -10.49 -30.19 -15.10
N ALA A 362 -11.30 -30.72 -16.02
CA ALA A 362 -11.29 -30.48 -17.43
C ALA A 362 -11.60 -29.01 -17.73
N PHE A 363 -10.83 -28.41 -18.63
CA PHE A 363 -11.10 -27.12 -19.25
C PHE A 363 -12.31 -27.23 -20.20
N PRO A 364 -13.26 -26.30 -20.21
CA PRO A 364 -14.19 -26.18 -21.33
C PRO A 364 -13.55 -25.32 -22.42
N GLU A 365 -13.39 -25.92 -23.59
CA GLU A 365 -13.15 -25.26 -24.88
C GLU A 365 -14.34 -24.37 -25.25
N SER A 366 -14.25 -23.06 -24.98
CA SER A 366 -15.15 -22.07 -25.55
C SER A 366 -14.61 -20.63 -25.57
N ARG A 367 -13.34 -20.44 -25.99
CA ARG A 367 -12.82 -19.10 -26.31
C ARG A 367 -11.84 -19.09 -27.51
N LEU A 368 -12.19 -19.77 -28.58
CA LEU A 368 -11.44 -19.73 -29.85
C LEU A 368 -12.30 -19.25 -31.04
N GLN A 369 -13.28 -18.37 -30.83
CA GLN A 369 -14.10 -17.83 -31.95
C GLN A 369 -14.17 -16.30 -32.06
N HIS A 370 -13.38 -15.51 -31.34
CA HIS A 370 -13.41 -14.04 -31.49
C HIS A 370 -12.13 -13.37 -32.03
N LEU A 371 -11.21 -14.13 -32.61
CA LEU A 371 -9.95 -13.59 -33.17
C LEU A 371 -9.82 -13.76 -34.70
N LYS A 372 -10.93 -13.80 -35.44
CA LYS A 372 -10.90 -13.86 -36.91
C LYS A 372 -11.79 -12.86 -37.63
N LEU A 373 -11.93 -11.65 -37.14
CA LEU A 373 -12.65 -10.58 -37.87
C LEU A 373 -12.06 -9.20 -37.59
N LYS A 374 -10.76 -9.02 -37.88
CA LYS A 374 -10.16 -7.69 -38.15
C LYS A 374 -8.90 -7.84 -39.00
N GLN A 375 -9.06 -8.38 -40.17
CA GLN A 375 -8.21 -8.17 -41.36
C GLN A 375 -9.12 -8.26 -42.59
N GLN A 376 -9.75 -7.16 -42.89
CA GLN A 376 -10.13 -6.71 -44.24
C GLN A 376 -10.25 -5.19 -44.17
#